data_de70b81efd433e2de8b01dad24dd9478
#
_entry.id   de70b81efd433e2de8b01dad24dd9478
#
_cell.length_a   1.000
_cell.length_b   1.000
_cell.length_c   1.000
_cell.angle_alpha   90.00
_cell.angle_beta   90.00
_cell.angle_gamma   90.00
#
_symmetry.space_group_name_H-M   'P 1'
#
loop_
_entity.id
_entity.type
_entity.pdbx_description
1 polymer ?
#
loop_
_entity_poly.entity_id
_entity_poly.type
_entity_poly.pdbx_seq_one_letter_code
_entity_poly.pdbx_strand_id
1 'polypeptide(L)' 'MPLQYKIDILSALKDAGFNTNKLRKEKLLSEGVIQSLRENKYVALQNISKICELLDCQPGDLLEYVRAPEASGEQESEG' A
#
# COMPACT_ATOMS: atom_id res chain seq x y z
N MET A 1 -10.57 4.07 7.97
CA MET A 1 -10.44 2.64 7.73
C MET A 1 -9.44 2.07 8.70
N PRO A 2 -9.72 0.90 9.27
CA PRO A 2 -8.79 0.34 10.27
C PRO A 2 -7.47 -0.12 9.68
N LEU A 3 -7.43 -0.54 8.41
CA LEU A 3 -6.19 -0.94 7.78
C LEU A 3 -5.63 0.25 7.01
N GLN A 4 -4.38 0.60 7.26
CA GLN A 4 -3.77 1.77 6.65
C GLN A 4 -2.31 1.51 6.32
N TYR A 5 -1.75 2.36 5.49
CA TYR A 5 -0.34 2.28 5.16
C TYR A 5 0.48 2.81 6.32
N LYS A 6 1.47 2.03 6.71
CA LYS A 6 2.36 2.36 7.80
C LYS A 6 3.38 3.41 7.38
N ILE A 7 3.72 3.41 6.08
CA ILE A 7 4.72 4.29 5.51
C ILE A 7 4.16 4.86 4.21
N ASP A 8 4.84 5.88 3.69
CA ASP A 8 4.52 6.39 2.36
C ASP A 8 5.16 5.45 1.35
N ILE A 9 4.32 4.61 0.73
CA ILE A 9 4.79 3.56 -0.17
C ILE A 9 5.57 4.15 -1.35
N LEU A 10 5.05 5.23 -1.94
CA LEU A 10 5.71 5.82 -3.10
C LEU A 10 7.06 6.42 -2.73
N SER A 11 7.17 7.03 -1.55
CA SER A 11 8.44 7.54 -1.07
C SER A 11 9.43 6.41 -0.83
N ALA A 12 8.97 5.32 -0.22
CA ALA A 12 9.82 4.16 0.02
C ALA A 12 10.33 3.58 -1.28
N LEU A 13 9.45 3.47 -2.30
CA LEU A 13 9.85 2.97 -3.60
C LEU A 13 10.87 3.89 -4.25
N LYS A 14 10.64 5.20 -4.16
CA LYS A 14 11.56 6.18 -4.72
C LYS A 14 12.94 6.06 -4.07
N ASP A 15 12.96 5.93 -2.75
CA ASP A 15 14.21 5.77 -2.01
C ASP A 15 14.95 4.49 -2.41
N ALA A 16 14.21 3.47 -2.82
CA ALA A 16 14.79 2.21 -3.26
C ALA A 16 15.18 2.23 -4.74
N GLY A 17 14.97 3.37 -5.42
CA GLY A 17 15.33 3.51 -6.82
C GLY A 17 14.18 3.30 -7.78
N PHE A 18 12.94 3.19 -7.28
CA PHE A 18 11.76 2.96 -8.12
C PHE A 18 10.85 4.17 -8.07
N ASN A 19 11.20 5.25 -8.77
CA ASN A 19 10.31 6.41 -8.83
C ASN A 19 9.10 6.08 -9.72
N THR A 20 8.11 6.96 -9.74
CA THR A 20 6.87 6.69 -10.47
C THR A 20 7.11 6.53 -11.96
N ASN A 21 8.08 7.28 -12.51
CA ASN A 21 8.44 7.13 -13.91
C ASN A 21 8.92 5.72 -14.22
N LYS A 22 9.80 5.20 -13.38
CA LYS A 22 10.33 3.85 -13.57
C LYS A 22 9.23 2.81 -13.40
N LEU A 23 8.36 3.00 -12.42
CA LEU A 23 7.25 2.07 -12.18
C LEU A 23 6.33 1.98 -13.41
N ARG A 24 6.06 3.11 -14.05
CA ARG A 24 5.24 3.13 -15.26
C ARG A 24 5.99 2.56 -16.45
N LYS A 25 7.22 3.00 -16.64
CA LYS A 25 8.01 2.65 -17.81
C LYS A 25 8.27 1.15 -17.86
N GLU A 26 8.57 0.54 -16.73
CA GLU A 26 8.84 -0.89 -16.65
C GLU A 26 7.60 -1.69 -16.33
N LYS A 27 6.45 -1.04 -16.24
CA LYS A 27 5.17 -1.68 -16.01
C LYS A 27 5.16 -2.52 -14.74
N LEU A 28 5.85 -2.03 -13.73
CA LEU A 28 5.89 -2.71 -12.44
C LEU A 28 4.59 -2.51 -11.68
N LEU A 29 4.03 -1.31 -11.75
CA LEU A 29 2.72 -1.00 -11.16
C LEU A 29 1.93 -0.21 -12.19
N SER A 30 0.62 -0.45 -12.23
CA SER A 30 -0.25 0.26 -13.16
C SER A 30 -0.48 1.69 -12.66
N GLU A 31 -0.95 2.54 -13.56
CA GLU A 31 -1.26 3.92 -13.22
C GLU A 31 -2.30 3.99 -12.11
N GLY A 32 -3.32 3.12 -12.17
CA GLY A 32 -4.35 3.08 -11.15
C GLY A 32 -3.80 2.73 -9.79
N VAL A 33 -2.85 1.80 -9.73
CA VAL A 33 -2.22 1.42 -8.46
C VAL A 33 -1.39 2.57 -7.93
N ILE A 34 -0.62 3.23 -8.78
CA ILE A 34 0.20 4.38 -8.38
C ILE A 34 -0.69 5.47 -7.80
N GLN A 35 -1.81 5.75 -8.47
CA GLN A 35 -2.75 6.76 -8.00
C GLN A 35 -3.36 6.38 -6.66
N SER A 36 -3.72 5.10 -6.50
CA SER A 36 -4.29 4.61 -5.24
C SER A 36 -3.28 4.76 -4.10
N LEU A 37 -2.02 4.46 -4.34
CA LEU A 37 -0.98 4.61 -3.34
C LEU A 37 -0.80 6.09 -2.97
N ARG A 38 -0.88 6.97 -3.97
CA ARG A 38 -0.76 8.41 -3.73
C ARG A 38 -1.89 8.93 -2.85
N GLU A 39 -3.08 8.35 -3.02
CA GLU A 39 -4.27 8.76 -2.28
C GLU A 39 -4.51 7.92 -1.03
N ASN A 40 -3.59 7.02 -0.72
CA ASN A 40 -3.69 6.12 0.43
C ASN A 40 -4.93 5.23 0.37
N LYS A 41 -5.29 4.80 -0.84
CA LYS A 41 -6.41 3.90 -1.05
C LYS A 41 -5.92 2.47 -1.09
N TYR A 42 -6.83 1.53 -0.87
CA TYR A 42 -6.50 0.12 -0.91
C TYR A 42 -6.15 -0.32 -2.33
N VAL A 43 -5.25 -1.27 -2.41
CA VAL A 43 -4.90 -1.91 -3.68
C VAL A 43 -5.02 -3.42 -3.50
N ALA A 44 -5.07 -4.14 -4.61
CA ALA A 44 -5.18 -5.59 -4.55
C ALA A 44 -3.95 -6.20 -3.88
N LEU A 45 -4.14 -7.35 -3.25
CA LEU A 45 -3.05 -8.03 -2.55
C LEU A 45 -1.90 -8.37 -3.48
N GLN A 46 -2.19 -8.67 -4.76
CA GLN A 46 -1.12 -8.95 -5.70
C GLN A 46 -0.22 -7.74 -5.90
N ASN A 47 -0.75 -6.54 -5.79
CA ASN A 47 0.05 -5.33 -5.88
C ASN A 47 0.88 -5.13 -4.61
N ILE A 48 0.32 -5.47 -3.45
CA ILE A 48 1.08 -5.45 -2.20
C ILE A 48 2.24 -6.43 -2.30
N SER A 49 2.00 -7.61 -2.87
CA SER A 49 3.03 -8.62 -3.08
C SER A 49 4.15 -8.06 -3.95
N LYS A 50 3.79 -7.38 -5.05
CA LYS A 50 4.79 -6.79 -5.94
C LYS A 50 5.61 -5.73 -5.21
N ILE A 51 4.96 -4.88 -4.42
CA ILE A 51 5.66 -3.85 -3.65
C ILE A 51 6.63 -4.48 -2.66
N CYS A 52 6.20 -5.54 -1.98
CA CYS A 52 7.08 -6.25 -1.06
C CYS A 52 8.31 -6.80 -1.78
N GLU A 53 8.10 -7.31 -2.98
CA GLU A 53 9.18 -7.82 -3.79
C GLU A 53 10.17 -6.72 -4.16
N LEU A 54 9.65 -5.56 -4.58
CA LEU A 54 10.48 -4.43 -4.99
C LEU A 54 11.26 -3.85 -3.82
N LEU A 55 10.66 -3.83 -2.64
CA LEU A 55 11.28 -3.26 -1.44
C LEU A 55 11.99 -4.32 -0.60
N ASP A 56 11.84 -5.59 -0.96
CA ASP A 56 12.42 -6.71 -0.21
C ASP A 56 11.96 -6.64 1.26
N CYS A 57 10.65 -6.58 1.46
CA CYS A 57 10.09 -6.45 2.79
C CYS A 57 8.82 -7.29 2.90
N GLN A 58 8.22 -7.27 4.07
CA GLN A 58 7.00 -8.01 4.36
C GLN A 58 5.80 -7.06 4.35
N PRO A 59 4.58 -7.57 4.09
CA PRO A 59 3.40 -6.72 4.12
C PRO A 59 3.24 -5.97 5.44
N GLY A 60 3.66 -6.57 6.55
CA GLY A 60 3.60 -5.91 7.85
C GLY A 60 4.49 -4.70 7.96
N ASP A 61 5.46 -4.56 7.07
CA ASP A 61 6.31 -3.37 7.02
C ASP A 61 5.62 -2.23 6.29
N LEU A 62 4.60 -2.54 5.50
CA LEU A 62 3.91 -1.56 4.67
C LEU A 62 2.56 -1.15 5.24
N LEU A 63 1.90 -2.07 5.93
CA LEU A 63 0.52 -1.90 6.37
C LEU A 63 0.40 -2.14 7.87
N GLU A 64 -0.60 -1.51 8.46
CA GLU A 64 -0.91 -1.78 9.86
C GLU A 64 -2.42 -1.70 10.06
N TYR A 65 -2.89 -2.46 11.03
CA TYR A 65 -4.28 -2.39 11.43
C TYR A 65 -4.38 -1.48 12.64
N VAL A 66 -5.22 -0.46 12.54
CA VAL A 66 -5.42 0.47 13.65
C VAL A 66 -6.86 0.33 14.09
N ARG A 67 -7.06 -0.06 15.33
CA ARG A 67 -8.40 -0.23 15.87
C ARG A 67 -9.08 1.14 15.96
N ALA A 68 -10.27 1.21 15.37
CA ALA A 68 -11.04 2.44 15.44
C ALA A 68 -11.48 2.68 16.89
N PRO A 69 -11.35 3.88 17.40
CA PRO A 69 -11.68 4.12 18.79
C PRO A 69 -13.15 3.93 19.12
N GLU A 70 -14.04 4.17 18.22
CA GLU A 70 -15.39 3.91 18.50
C GLU A 70 -15.93 2.94 17.58
N ALA A 71 -15.94 2.51 17.56
CA ALA A 71 -16.41 1.86 16.83
C ALA A 71 -17.16 1.14 16.58
N SER A 72 -17.11 1.38 16.69
CA SER A 72 -17.49 0.94 16.47
C SER A 72 -17.95 0.04 15.85
N GLY A 73 -18.09 -0.21 15.91
CA GLY A 73 -18.44 -0.90 15.48
C GLY A 73 -18.80 -1.61 14.68
N GLU A 74 -18.95 -1.48 14.56
CA GLU A 74 -19.27 -2.03 13.93
C GLU A 74 -18.98 -3.00 13.18
N GLN A 75 -18.77 -2.98 13.15
CA GLN A 75 -18.50 -3.70 12.49
C GLN A 75 -18.29 -4.65 11.98
N GLU A 76 -18.19 -4.77 11.94
CA GLU A 76 -17.91 -5.44 11.46
C GLU A 76 -17.69 -6.43 11.00
N SER A 77 -17.66 -6.52 10.87
CA SER A 77 -17.44 -7.29 10.44
C SER A 77 -17.22 -8.14 9.94
N GLU A 78 -17.09 -8.27 9.63
CA GLU A 78 -16.87 -8.97 9.08
C GLU A 78 -16.51 -9.62 8.67
N GLY A 79 -16.45 -9.50 8.63
CA GLY A 79 -16.04 -9.96 8.21
C GLY A 79 -15.68 -10.47 7.64
#